data_99915bc757f05f5264798457a6fd30db
#
_entry.id   99915bc757f05f5264798457a6fd30db
#
_cell.length_a   1.000
_cell.length_b   1.000
_cell.length_c   1.000
_cell.angle_alpha   90.00
_cell.angle_beta   90.00
_cell.angle_gamma   90.00
#
_symmetry.space_group_name_H-M   'P 1'
#
loop_
_entity.id
_entity.type
_entity.pdbx_description
1 polymer ?
#
loop_
_entity_poly.entity_id
_entity_poly.type
_entity_poly.pdbx_seq_one_letter_code
_entity_poly.pdbx_strand_id
1 'polypeptide(L)'
;MIKAAPLFAGLVAAAIAAPAAAQSTSDTSEFAVIGNVPALCSGGTISGANATFDLGVLVDTSTGLLRTDLATPSKVITGSFCSARSTINVDADAMAAQNFTATPPAGFSRSVNYVATASGWTVTPASYDTAQAVNSAATQSRDTAFTGDITVALSNFATGGGNALRLVADTNYLGTVTVTLAAAE
;
A
#
# COMPACT_ATOMS: atom_id res chain seq x y z
N MET A 1 -31.23 112.47 -33.06
CA MET A 1 -29.84 112.25 -32.68
C MET A 1 -29.79 111.33 -31.44
N ILE A 2 -29.68 110.04 -31.63
CA ILE A 2 -29.65 109.07 -30.56
C ILE A 2 -28.41 108.28 -30.70
N LYS A 3 -27.53 108.33 -29.69
CA LYS A 3 -26.31 107.55 -29.63
C LYS A 3 -26.57 106.17 -29.06
N ALA A 4 -26.28 105.15 -29.74
CA ALA A 4 -26.29 103.82 -29.30
C ALA A 4 -24.93 103.41 -28.66
N ALA A 5 -24.97 102.84 -27.45
CA ALA A 5 -23.80 102.26 -26.77
C ALA A 5 -23.77 100.72 -26.96
N PRO A 6 -22.60 100.15 -27.27
CA PRO A 6 -22.49 98.68 -27.36
C PRO A 6 -22.25 98.07 -26.00
N LEU A 7 -23.06 96.99 -25.68
CA LEU A 7 -22.86 96.11 -24.55
C LEU A 7 -21.80 95.04 -24.88
N PHE A 8 -20.72 95.05 -24.15
CA PHE A 8 -19.75 93.95 -24.17
C PHE A 8 -20.22 92.82 -23.29
N ALA A 9 -20.57 91.67 -23.87
CA ALA A 9 -20.83 90.42 -23.15
C ALA A 9 -19.51 89.67 -23.00
N GLY A 10 -19.02 89.63 -21.78
CA GLY A 10 -17.86 88.78 -21.41
C GLY A 10 -18.18 87.31 -21.36
N LEU A 11 -17.58 86.51 -22.17
CA LEU A 11 -17.70 85.03 -22.14
C LEU A 11 -16.70 84.47 -21.12
N VAL A 12 -17.17 83.99 -19.98
CA VAL A 12 -16.35 83.27 -19.01
C VAL A 12 -16.28 81.84 -19.47
N ALA A 13 -15.13 81.38 -19.94
CA ALA A 13 -14.82 79.98 -20.27
C ALA A 13 -14.50 79.26 -18.98
N ALA A 14 -15.39 78.45 -18.50
CA ALA A 14 -15.13 77.52 -17.41
C ALA A 14 -14.32 76.29 -17.91
N ALA A 15 -13.05 76.26 -17.56
CA ALA A 15 -12.21 75.10 -17.84
C ALA A 15 -12.64 73.96 -16.91
N ILE A 16 -13.30 72.92 -17.43
CA ILE A 16 -13.58 71.69 -16.76
C ILE A 16 -12.28 70.88 -16.72
N ALA A 17 -11.62 70.82 -15.55
CA ALA A 17 -10.50 69.95 -15.33
C ALA A 17 -11.04 68.52 -15.23
N ALA A 18 -10.88 67.70 -16.27
CA ALA A 18 -11.13 66.29 -16.22
C ALA A 18 -10.13 65.65 -15.23
N PRO A 19 -10.56 64.81 -14.31
CA PRO A 19 -9.61 64.06 -13.47
C PRO A 19 -8.74 63.19 -14.38
N ALA A 20 -7.43 63.37 -14.30
CA ALA A 20 -6.47 62.49 -14.91
C ALA A 20 -6.61 61.14 -14.20
N ALA A 21 -7.20 60.17 -14.86
CA ALA A 21 -7.17 58.78 -14.39
C ALA A 21 -5.70 58.39 -14.27
N ALA A 22 -5.26 58.15 -13.04
CA ALA A 22 -3.91 57.60 -12.81
C ALA A 22 -3.83 56.26 -13.50
N GLN A 23 -3.12 56.20 -14.61
CA GLN A 23 -2.81 54.92 -15.24
C GLN A 23 -1.90 54.14 -14.30
N SER A 24 -2.37 52.95 -13.88
CA SER A 24 -1.54 52.02 -13.17
C SER A 24 -0.32 51.68 -14.02
N THR A 25 0.85 51.90 -13.45
CA THR A 25 2.12 51.55 -14.14
C THR A 25 2.47 50.07 -14.01
N SER A 26 1.63 49.29 -13.35
CA SER A 26 1.78 47.85 -13.24
C SER A 26 0.73 47.13 -14.09
N ASP A 27 1.19 46.35 -15.02
CA ASP A 27 0.39 45.41 -15.79
C ASP A 27 0.76 43.99 -15.31
N THR A 28 -0.25 43.17 -14.92
CA THR A 28 -0.02 41.83 -14.41
C THR A 28 -0.67 40.83 -15.34
N SER A 29 0.14 39.93 -15.88
CA SER A 29 -0.34 38.81 -16.68
C SER A 29 -0.25 37.51 -15.87
N GLU A 30 -1.35 36.76 -15.79
CA GLU A 30 -1.39 35.47 -15.13
C GLU A 30 -1.30 34.36 -16.19
N PHE A 31 -0.47 33.36 -15.89
CA PHE A 31 -0.35 32.15 -16.69
C PHE A 31 -0.78 30.96 -15.87
N ALA A 32 -1.71 30.16 -16.38
CA ALA A 32 -2.08 28.88 -15.76
C ALA A 32 -0.97 27.85 -16.04
N VAL A 33 -0.51 27.19 -14.95
CA VAL A 33 0.37 26.03 -15.05
C VAL A 33 -0.44 24.81 -14.61
N ILE A 34 -0.62 23.86 -15.52
CA ILE A 34 -1.43 22.65 -15.28
C ILE A 34 -0.55 21.40 -15.35
N GLY A 35 -0.87 20.41 -14.53
CA GLY A 35 -0.19 19.11 -14.51
C GLY A 35 -1.15 18.03 -13.99
N ASN A 36 -0.82 16.76 -14.23
CA ASN A 36 -1.57 15.61 -13.75
C ASN A 36 -0.62 14.59 -13.14
N VAL A 37 -1.01 14.01 -12.00
CA VAL A 37 -0.32 12.88 -11.36
C VAL A 37 -1.30 11.72 -11.29
N PRO A 38 -1.09 10.63 -12.05
CA PRO A 38 -1.95 9.47 -11.97
C PRO A 38 -1.82 8.78 -10.61
N ALA A 39 -2.87 8.06 -10.20
CA ALA A 39 -2.80 7.17 -9.05
C ALA A 39 -1.85 6.01 -9.36
N LEU A 40 -0.85 5.80 -8.51
CA LEU A 40 0.14 4.74 -8.68
C LEU A 40 0.61 4.21 -7.32
N CYS A 41 0.99 2.93 -7.30
CA CYS A 41 1.65 2.28 -6.17
C CYS A 41 2.97 1.63 -6.61
N SER A 42 3.92 1.58 -5.69
CA SER A 42 5.14 0.77 -5.77
C SER A 42 5.23 -0.13 -4.54
N GLY A 43 5.42 -1.42 -4.74
CA GLY A 43 5.54 -2.40 -3.66
C GLY A 43 6.87 -2.34 -2.90
N GLY A 44 7.79 -1.45 -3.30
CA GLY A 44 9.10 -1.37 -2.65
C GLY A 44 10.02 -2.56 -2.96
N THR A 45 11.03 -2.73 -2.10
CA THR A 45 12.02 -3.83 -2.21
C THR A 45 12.16 -4.58 -0.89
N ILE A 46 12.33 -5.89 -0.96
CA ILE A 46 12.59 -6.70 0.24
C ILE A 46 13.99 -6.37 0.76
N SER A 47 14.06 -5.93 2.02
CA SER A 47 15.32 -5.62 2.67
C SER A 47 16.04 -6.89 3.11
N GLY A 48 17.37 -6.91 2.89
CA GLY A 48 18.22 -8.05 3.21
C GLY A 48 18.43 -9.02 2.05
N ALA A 49 19.40 -9.92 2.20
CA ALA A 49 19.86 -10.79 1.12
C ALA A 49 18.90 -11.93 0.74
N ASN A 50 17.75 -12.07 1.43
CA ASN A 50 16.97 -13.28 1.35
C ASN A 50 15.47 -13.02 1.60
N ALA A 51 14.64 -13.27 0.57
CA ALA A 51 13.18 -13.24 0.65
C ALA A 51 12.58 -14.52 1.28
N THR A 52 13.41 -15.45 1.74
CA THR A 52 12.99 -16.76 2.25
C THR A 52 12.75 -16.72 3.75
N PHE A 53 11.64 -17.24 4.21
CA PHE A 53 11.38 -17.60 5.59
C PHE A 53 11.90 -19.03 5.81
N ASP A 54 13.06 -19.17 6.44
CA ASP A 54 13.63 -20.48 6.76
C ASP A 54 13.19 -20.90 8.18
N LEU A 55 12.45 -22.00 8.27
CA LEU A 55 11.95 -22.56 9.51
C LEU A 55 12.84 -23.73 10.02
N GLY A 56 13.82 -24.15 9.23
CA GLY A 56 14.68 -25.27 9.57
C GLY A 56 13.91 -26.59 9.68
N VAL A 57 14.18 -27.36 10.74
CA VAL A 57 13.53 -28.65 10.97
C VAL A 57 12.12 -28.43 11.55
N LEU A 58 11.09 -28.87 10.80
CA LEU A 58 9.68 -28.62 11.12
C LEU A 58 9.16 -29.52 12.25
N VAL A 59 9.75 -30.69 12.48
CA VAL A 59 9.23 -31.71 13.40
C VAL A 59 10.10 -31.86 14.65
N ASP A 60 9.45 -32.19 15.74
CA ASP A 60 10.12 -32.74 16.92
C ASP A 60 10.53 -34.20 16.60
N THR A 61 11.82 -34.48 16.65
CA THR A 61 12.39 -35.77 16.25
C THR A 61 12.04 -36.90 17.23
N SER A 62 11.57 -36.59 18.44
CA SER A 62 11.14 -37.60 19.41
C SER A 62 9.71 -38.05 19.17
N THR A 63 8.84 -37.17 18.68
CA THR A 63 7.41 -37.43 18.49
C THR A 63 7.01 -37.57 17.03
N GLY A 64 7.77 -36.96 16.12
CA GLY A 64 7.44 -36.80 14.70
C GLY A 64 6.32 -35.84 14.42
N LEU A 65 5.83 -35.11 15.43
CA LEU A 65 4.80 -34.07 15.30
C LEU A 65 5.42 -32.73 14.91
N LEU A 66 4.60 -31.84 14.37
CA LEU A 66 5.02 -30.47 14.11
C LEU A 66 5.46 -29.80 15.42
N ARG A 67 6.58 -29.08 15.38
CA ARG A 67 7.08 -28.31 16.51
C ARG A 67 6.13 -27.17 16.85
N THR A 68 5.92 -26.91 18.12
CA THR A 68 5.07 -25.82 18.62
C THR A 68 5.80 -24.49 18.78
N ASP A 69 7.14 -24.52 18.70
CA ASP A 69 8.04 -23.38 18.85
C ASP A 69 8.59 -22.86 17.50
N LEU A 70 7.96 -23.23 16.39
CA LEU A 70 8.34 -22.75 15.08
C LEU A 70 8.22 -21.22 15.00
N ALA A 71 9.32 -20.57 14.65
CA ALA A 71 9.41 -19.13 14.48
C ALA A 71 10.45 -18.80 13.40
N THR A 72 10.25 -17.69 12.73
CA THR A 72 11.21 -17.13 11.79
C THR A 72 11.21 -15.61 11.91
N PRO A 73 12.35 -14.94 11.71
CA PRO A 73 12.40 -13.49 11.68
C PRO A 73 11.46 -12.92 10.60
N SER A 74 10.76 -11.85 10.94
CA SER A 74 9.95 -11.12 9.97
C SER A 74 10.82 -10.55 8.84
N LYS A 75 10.21 -10.34 7.68
CA LYS A 75 10.82 -9.68 6.52
C LYS A 75 10.22 -8.31 6.35
N VAL A 76 11.03 -7.37 5.87
CA VAL A 76 10.60 -5.99 5.65
C VAL A 76 10.70 -5.66 4.17
N ILE A 77 9.64 -5.10 3.62
CA ILE A 77 9.60 -4.50 2.30
C ILE A 77 9.76 -3.00 2.51
N THR A 78 10.86 -2.43 2.04
CA THR A 78 11.21 -1.01 2.25
C THR A 78 10.91 -0.17 1.02
N GLY A 79 10.57 1.10 1.24
CA GLY A 79 10.34 2.05 0.17
C GLY A 79 9.04 1.84 -0.59
N SER A 80 8.05 1.21 0.03
CA SER A 80 6.71 1.10 -0.53
C SER A 80 6.01 2.45 -0.51
N PHE A 81 5.29 2.80 -1.57
CA PHE A 81 4.46 4.01 -1.58
C PHE A 81 3.23 3.86 -2.48
N CYS A 82 2.19 4.64 -2.18
CA CYS A 82 1.06 4.89 -3.06
C CYS A 82 0.75 6.39 -3.09
N SER A 83 0.56 6.96 -4.28
CA SER A 83 0.26 8.39 -4.46
C SER A 83 -1.21 8.75 -4.20
N ALA A 84 -2.06 7.76 -3.98
CA ALA A 84 -3.50 7.89 -3.75
C ALA A 84 -3.98 6.87 -2.71
N ARG A 85 -5.30 6.75 -2.57
CA ARG A 85 -5.94 5.62 -1.86
C ARG A 85 -5.36 4.30 -2.36
N SER A 86 -5.27 3.32 -1.47
CA SER A 86 -4.65 2.04 -1.83
C SER A 86 -5.24 0.88 -1.05
N THR A 87 -5.05 -0.31 -1.61
CA THR A 87 -5.30 -1.58 -0.93
C THR A 87 -4.00 -2.36 -0.80
N ILE A 88 -3.86 -3.05 0.33
CA ILE A 88 -2.85 -4.09 0.53
C ILE A 88 -3.57 -5.44 0.58
N ASN A 89 -3.06 -6.41 -0.16
CA ASN A 89 -3.56 -7.78 -0.14
C ASN A 89 -2.42 -8.74 0.19
N VAL A 90 -2.71 -9.71 1.05
CA VAL A 90 -1.83 -10.86 1.34
C VAL A 90 -2.48 -12.11 0.78
N ASP A 91 -1.72 -12.87 0.03
CA ASP A 91 -2.10 -14.21 -0.43
C ASP A 91 -1.00 -15.20 -0.05
N ALA A 92 -1.36 -16.43 0.31
CA ALA A 92 -0.39 -17.42 0.74
C ALA A 92 -0.84 -18.86 0.46
N ASP A 93 0.13 -19.70 0.09
CA ASP A 93 -0.05 -21.13 -0.05
C ASP A 93 0.53 -21.86 1.14
N ALA A 94 -0.18 -22.88 1.67
CA ALA A 94 0.35 -23.76 2.70
C ALA A 94 1.67 -24.40 2.23
N MET A 95 2.62 -24.57 3.14
CA MET A 95 3.82 -25.36 2.83
C MET A 95 3.44 -26.80 2.54
N ALA A 96 3.91 -27.33 1.43
CA ALA A 96 3.67 -28.72 1.02
C ALA A 96 4.99 -29.43 0.70
N ALA A 97 5.05 -30.72 1.01
CA ALA A 97 6.14 -31.61 0.60
C ALA A 97 6.23 -31.64 -0.93
N GLN A 98 7.38 -31.34 -1.49
CA GLN A 98 7.58 -31.21 -2.94
C GLN A 98 8.01 -32.54 -3.60
N ASN A 99 8.77 -33.33 -2.90
CA ASN A 99 9.26 -34.62 -3.41
C ASN A 99 8.28 -35.76 -3.10
N PHE A 100 7.54 -35.69 -2.00
CA PHE A 100 6.50 -36.64 -1.64
C PHE A 100 5.17 -36.24 -2.29
N THR A 101 4.86 -36.79 -3.45
CA THR A 101 3.66 -36.46 -4.24
C THR A 101 2.49 -37.44 -4.04
N ALA A 102 2.73 -38.59 -3.43
CA ALA A 102 1.71 -39.60 -3.16
C ALA A 102 0.72 -39.16 -2.08
N THR A 103 -0.41 -39.84 -1.98
CA THR A 103 -1.34 -39.66 -0.86
C THR A 103 -0.65 -40.13 0.43
N PRO A 104 -0.61 -39.27 1.48
CA PRO A 104 -0.03 -39.67 2.75
C PRO A 104 -0.78 -40.88 3.36
N PRO A 105 -0.05 -41.82 3.99
CA PRO A 105 -0.71 -42.88 4.71
C PRO A 105 -1.49 -42.38 5.93
N ALA A 106 -2.37 -43.18 6.49
CA ALA A 106 -3.13 -42.83 7.68
C ALA A 106 -2.20 -42.38 8.82
N GLY A 107 -2.55 -41.29 9.51
CA GLY A 107 -1.73 -40.69 10.57
C GLY A 107 -0.66 -39.72 10.09
N PHE A 108 -0.58 -39.47 8.79
CA PHE A 108 0.40 -38.56 8.21
C PHE A 108 -0.25 -37.44 7.37
N SER A 109 0.45 -36.31 7.26
CA SER A 109 0.14 -35.16 6.40
C SER A 109 1.35 -34.78 5.56
N ARG A 110 1.10 -34.16 4.42
CA ARG A 110 2.15 -33.59 3.56
C ARG A 110 2.14 -32.05 3.54
N SER A 111 1.36 -31.40 4.40
CA SER A 111 1.25 -29.95 4.39
C SER A 111 1.32 -29.36 5.81
N VAL A 112 1.79 -28.12 5.87
CA VAL A 112 1.81 -27.27 7.07
C VAL A 112 1.14 -25.96 6.72
N ASN A 113 0.07 -25.63 7.44
CA ASN A 113 -0.61 -24.35 7.37
C ASN A 113 0.08 -23.32 8.25
N TYR A 114 -0.12 -22.06 7.95
CA TYR A 114 0.37 -20.92 8.71
C TYR A 114 -0.49 -19.68 8.43
N VAL A 115 -0.32 -18.66 9.26
CA VAL A 115 -0.88 -17.34 9.04
C VAL A 115 0.23 -16.40 8.58
N ALA A 116 0.06 -15.77 7.41
CA ALA A 116 0.90 -14.70 6.91
C ALA A 116 0.26 -13.35 7.23
N THR A 117 1.00 -12.43 7.82
CA THR A 117 0.52 -11.11 8.20
C THR A 117 1.42 -10.03 7.65
N ALA A 118 0.84 -9.04 6.96
CA ALA A 118 1.53 -7.83 6.49
C ALA A 118 1.04 -6.62 7.29
N SER A 119 1.94 -5.98 8.01
CA SER A 119 1.70 -4.84 8.91
C SER A 119 2.48 -3.60 8.47
N GLY A 120 2.12 -2.42 9.03
CA GLY A 120 2.79 -1.14 8.75
C GLY A 120 2.11 -0.32 7.64
N TRP A 121 1.29 -0.92 6.79
CA TRP A 121 0.59 -0.22 5.71
C TRP A 121 -0.77 0.34 6.15
N THR A 122 -1.55 -0.46 6.84
CA THR A 122 -2.87 -0.14 7.36
C THR A 122 -2.92 -0.26 8.88
N VAL A 123 -3.91 0.37 9.54
CA VAL A 123 -4.09 0.28 10.99
C VAL A 123 -4.36 -1.16 11.41
N THR A 124 -5.24 -1.85 10.67
CA THR A 124 -5.45 -3.29 10.83
C THR A 124 -4.55 -4.02 9.83
N PRO A 125 -3.63 -4.89 10.25
CA PRO A 125 -2.80 -5.66 9.34
C PRO A 125 -3.62 -6.51 8.37
N ALA A 126 -3.14 -6.67 7.13
CA ALA A 126 -3.66 -7.67 6.23
C ALA A 126 -3.13 -9.04 6.64
N SER A 127 -4.01 -10.06 6.68
CA SER A 127 -3.67 -11.37 7.20
C SER A 127 -4.36 -12.47 6.41
N TYR A 128 -3.58 -13.51 6.06
CA TYR A 128 -4.05 -14.69 5.33
C TYR A 128 -3.73 -15.96 6.12
N ASP A 129 -4.75 -16.78 6.40
CA ASP A 129 -4.62 -18.08 7.06
C ASP A 129 -4.76 -19.18 5.99
N THR A 130 -3.70 -19.91 5.73
CA THR A 130 -3.68 -20.98 4.70
C THR A 130 -4.57 -22.18 5.05
N ALA A 131 -5.05 -22.29 6.30
CA ALA A 131 -6.02 -23.30 6.72
C ALA A 131 -7.47 -22.92 6.39
N GLN A 132 -7.74 -21.65 6.08
CA GLN A 132 -9.09 -21.13 5.85
C GLN A 132 -9.42 -21.08 4.36
N ALA A 133 -10.65 -21.47 4.01
CA ALA A 133 -11.15 -21.34 2.65
C ALA A 133 -11.50 -19.89 2.28
N VAL A 134 -11.77 -19.04 3.26
CA VAL A 134 -12.10 -17.61 3.08
C VAL A 134 -11.28 -16.76 4.03
N ASN A 135 -10.57 -15.81 3.49
CA ASN A 135 -9.68 -14.92 4.24
C ASN A 135 -10.17 -13.47 4.14
N SER A 136 -11.18 -13.11 4.96
CA SER A 136 -11.76 -11.76 4.95
C SER A 136 -10.79 -10.65 5.40
N ALA A 137 -9.75 -11.00 6.16
CA ALA A 137 -8.71 -10.07 6.61
C ALA A 137 -7.54 -9.93 5.61
N ALA A 138 -7.53 -10.69 4.51
CA ALA A 138 -6.44 -10.69 3.53
C ALA A 138 -6.28 -9.36 2.81
N THR A 139 -7.36 -8.61 2.63
CA THR A 139 -7.34 -7.30 1.98
C THR A 139 -7.70 -6.21 2.98
N GLN A 140 -6.88 -5.17 3.04
CA GLN A 140 -7.10 -3.98 3.84
C GLN A 140 -6.93 -2.73 2.99
N SER A 141 -7.66 -1.65 3.35
CA SER A 141 -7.67 -0.40 2.59
C SER A 141 -7.04 0.75 3.39
N ARG A 142 -6.41 1.66 2.67
CA ARG A 142 -5.93 2.95 3.17
C ARG A 142 -6.48 4.07 2.29
N ASP A 143 -7.11 5.06 2.92
CA ASP A 143 -7.85 6.10 2.19
C ASP A 143 -6.99 7.30 1.73
N THR A 144 -5.71 7.32 2.07
CA THR A 144 -4.79 8.42 1.75
C THR A 144 -3.52 7.92 1.09
N ALA A 145 -2.87 8.80 0.35
CA ALA A 145 -1.49 8.60 -0.09
C ALA A 145 -0.60 8.26 1.11
N PHE A 146 0.37 7.37 0.90
CA PHE A 146 1.26 6.92 1.95
C PHE A 146 2.59 6.41 1.39
N THR A 147 3.63 6.56 2.18
CA THR A 147 4.92 5.90 2.02
C THR A 147 5.33 5.28 3.34
N GLY A 148 5.88 4.08 3.30
CA GLY A 148 6.31 3.37 4.50
C GLY A 148 6.77 1.95 4.20
N ASP A 149 7.27 1.30 5.25
CA ASP A 149 7.72 -0.08 5.17
C ASP A 149 6.59 -1.04 5.53
N ILE A 150 6.61 -2.21 4.91
CA ILE A 150 5.67 -3.30 5.18
C ILE A 150 6.45 -4.42 5.85
N THR A 151 6.03 -4.83 7.05
CA THR A 151 6.60 -5.96 7.76
C THR A 151 5.75 -7.19 7.54
N VAL A 152 6.34 -8.25 6.99
CA VAL A 152 5.71 -9.55 6.77
C VAL A 152 6.19 -10.54 7.81
N ALA A 153 5.27 -11.21 8.50
CA ALA A 153 5.55 -12.20 9.53
C ALA A 153 4.71 -13.47 9.32
N LEU A 154 5.26 -14.60 9.74
CA LEU A 154 4.57 -15.89 9.75
C LEU A 154 4.31 -16.33 11.19
N SER A 155 3.14 -16.97 11.43
CA SER A 155 2.71 -17.44 12.74
C SER A 155 1.72 -18.59 12.64
N ASN A 156 1.30 -19.14 13.78
CA ASN A 156 0.23 -20.13 13.90
C ASN A 156 0.43 -21.35 13.01
N PHE A 157 1.64 -21.91 13.03
CA PHE A 157 1.94 -23.10 12.25
C PHE A 157 1.14 -24.30 12.74
N ALA A 158 0.50 -25.03 11.81
CA ALA A 158 -0.34 -26.18 12.11
C ALA A 158 -0.22 -27.25 11.02
N THR A 159 -0.22 -28.51 11.39
CA THR A 159 -0.23 -29.61 10.42
C THR A 159 -1.54 -29.62 9.63
N GLY A 160 -1.47 -29.68 8.31
CA GLY A 160 -2.65 -29.79 7.46
C GLY A 160 -3.44 -31.07 7.77
N GLY A 161 -4.75 -30.92 8.05
CA GLY A 161 -5.61 -32.03 8.48
C GLY A 161 -5.63 -32.28 9.98
N GLY A 162 -4.79 -31.59 10.77
CA GLY A 162 -4.82 -31.60 12.23
C GLY A 162 -3.46 -31.92 12.88
N ASN A 163 -3.21 -31.33 14.05
CA ASN A 163 -1.92 -31.38 14.74
C ASN A 163 -1.57 -32.77 15.33
N ALA A 164 -2.50 -33.71 15.32
CA ALA A 164 -2.24 -35.09 15.70
C ALA A 164 -1.56 -35.90 14.58
N LEU A 165 -1.52 -35.38 13.36
CA LEU A 165 -0.87 -36.03 12.23
C LEU A 165 0.63 -35.72 12.23
N ARG A 166 1.43 -36.69 11.82
CA ARG A 166 2.85 -36.55 11.60
C ARG A 166 3.09 -36.02 10.18
N LEU A 167 4.19 -35.31 9.96
CA LEU A 167 4.58 -34.93 8.62
C LEU A 167 5.30 -36.09 7.92
N VAL A 168 5.03 -36.28 6.63
CA VAL A 168 5.82 -37.19 5.79
C VAL A 168 7.25 -36.66 5.68
N ALA A 169 8.22 -37.56 5.59
CA ALA A 169 9.61 -37.15 5.39
C ALA A 169 9.79 -36.53 4.01
N ASP A 170 10.24 -35.29 3.97
CA ASP A 170 10.63 -34.56 2.77
C ASP A 170 11.67 -33.49 3.15
N THR A 171 12.67 -33.32 2.34
CA THR A 171 13.72 -32.30 2.55
C THR A 171 13.32 -30.92 1.99
N ASN A 172 12.19 -30.84 1.29
CA ASN A 172 11.72 -29.63 0.64
C ASN A 172 10.21 -29.40 0.87
N TYR A 173 9.87 -28.74 1.99
CA TYR A 173 8.55 -28.18 2.21
C TYR A 173 8.54 -26.75 1.72
N LEU A 174 7.69 -26.44 0.74
CA LEU A 174 7.62 -25.13 0.11
C LEU A 174 6.21 -24.55 0.19
N GLY A 175 6.11 -23.31 0.60
CA GLY A 175 4.93 -22.44 0.51
C GLY A 175 5.33 -21.07 -0.02
N THR A 176 4.36 -20.26 -0.41
CA THR A 176 4.58 -18.90 -0.91
C THR A 176 3.75 -17.89 -0.13
N VAL A 177 4.26 -16.67 -0.03
CA VAL A 177 3.51 -15.51 0.47
C VAL A 177 3.69 -14.38 -0.54
N THR A 178 2.58 -13.85 -1.00
CA THR A 178 2.52 -12.72 -1.94
C THR A 178 1.86 -11.53 -1.27
N VAL A 179 2.54 -10.38 -1.29
CA VAL A 179 1.98 -9.11 -0.82
C VAL A 179 1.81 -8.20 -2.03
N THR A 180 0.58 -7.74 -2.24
CA THR A 180 0.23 -6.87 -3.36
C THR A 180 -0.25 -5.52 -2.85
N LEU A 181 0.31 -4.43 -3.40
CA LEU A 181 -0.22 -3.08 -3.25
C LEU A 181 -0.89 -2.65 -4.55
N ALA A 182 -2.09 -2.11 -4.45
CA ALA A 182 -2.82 -1.56 -5.58
C ALA A 182 -3.38 -0.18 -5.25
N ALA A 183 -3.33 0.73 -6.22
CA ALA A 183 -4.07 1.99 -6.12
C ALA A 183 -5.57 1.69 -6.17
N ALA A 184 -6.34 2.31 -5.28
CA ALA A 184 -7.80 2.25 -5.29
C ALA A 184 -8.34 3.52 -5.95
N GLU A 185 -9.20 3.34 -6.94
CA GLU A 185 -9.91 4.43 -7.61
C GLU A 185 -11.08 4.96 -6.76
#